data_06fa6cad230c57c2548574c9c416a85f
#
_entry.id   06fa6cad230c57c2548574c9c416a85f
#
_cell.length_a   1.000
_cell.length_b   1.000
_cell.length_c   1.000
_cell.angle_alpha   90.00
_cell.angle_beta   90.00
_cell.angle_gamma   90.00
#
_symmetry.space_group_name_H-M   'P 1'
#
loop_
_entity.id
_entity.type
_entity.pdbx_description
1 polymer ?
#
loop_
_entity_poly.entity_id
_entity_poly.type
_entity_poly.pdbx_seq_one_letter_code
_entity_poly.pdbx_strand_id
1 'polypeptide(L)'
;MIILDQTIVNVALPSIQSDLGFSQSSLAWVINAYLIAFGGLLLLAGRLGDLIGRKRIFLTGLTLFTAASLLCGISQSQEMLIGARFVQGLGGSMTAAVILGMIVTMFTEPADQAKAIAVYSFVAASGGAIGLLAGGALTEAINWHWIFFVNIPIGVATGVAAIKLLKHEEGIGFEQSADVPGALLSVSSLMLLVYTIVETSTYGWGSLHTIGFGALAIALMVGFFVREATAKHPLMPLRIFESRNVTVANGVQALMVAGIFGMFFLGALYLQQVLGYDAVDVGLAFLPIALAIAALSLGVSARLITRFGAKNTLIPGLLVLPIGLAYFARAPIDANYLTDLFPAFLLLGIGAGLSFPSLMTLAMAGATQEDSGLASGLVNTTQQVGGALGLAVLATIATSRTDTLTAAGSSDAAALLGGFHVAWAIAAGLSAVAFLLAVTLLKPDHVAAAEVAQREEEVRVSRGLGSDPRQAEQPEFAYATDE
;
A
#
# COMPACT_ATOMS: atom_id res chain seq x y z
N MET A 1 12.84 -1.13 8.03
CA MET A 1 12.18 -0.19 8.96
C MET A 1 10.76 0.18 8.52
N ILE A 2 10.52 0.85 7.37
CA ILE A 2 9.18 1.29 6.92
C ILE A 2 8.19 0.12 6.80
N ILE A 3 8.56 -0.95 6.09
CA ILE A 3 7.72 -2.14 5.91
C ILE A 3 7.52 -2.88 7.25
N LEU A 4 8.57 -2.97 8.06
CA LEU A 4 8.50 -3.53 9.39
C LEU A 4 7.47 -2.77 10.24
N ASP A 5 7.52 -1.44 10.25
CA ASP A 5 6.59 -0.60 11.01
C ASP A 5 5.13 -0.77 10.57
N GLN A 6 4.87 -0.94 9.27
CA GLN A 6 3.52 -1.19 8.76
C GLN A 6 2.95 -2.53 9.21
N THR A 7 3.77 -3.55 9.35
CA THR A 7 3.31 -4.91 9.71
C THR A 7 3.30 -5.16 11.22
N ILE A 8 4.27 -4.61 11.95
CA ILE A 8 4.43 -4.79 13.38
C ILE A 8 3.22 -4.27 14.17
N VAL A 9 2.61 -3.18 13.71
CA VAL A 9 1.45 -2.54 14.34
C VAL A 9 0.22 -3.46 14.31
N ASN A 10 0.01 -4.24 13.23
CA ASN A 10 -1.19 -5.06 13.09
C ASN A 10 -1.36 -6.06 14.25
N VAL A 11 -0.27 -6.64 14.75
CA VAL A 11 -0.28 -7.61 15.84
C VAL A 11 -0.56 -6.94 17.20
N ALA A 12 -0.15 -5.67 17.36
CA ALA A 12 -0.31 -4.91 18.59
C ALA A 12 -1.65 -4.18 18.70
N LEU A 13 -2.48 -4.15 17.65
CA LEU A 13 -3.73 -3.39 17.62
C LEU A 13 -4.66 -3.66 18.80
N PRO A 14 -4.94 -4.92 19.19
CA PRO A 14 -5.82 -5.17 20.34
C PRO A 14 -5.25 -4.67 21.66
N SER A 15 -3.92 -4.74 21.85
CA SER A 15 -3.26 -4.18 23.04
C SER A 15 -3.35 -2.65 23.08
N ILE A 16 -3.16 -2.00 21.92
CA ILE A 16 -3.35 -0.55 21.75
C ILE A 16 -4.82 -0.18 22.02
N GLN A 17 -5.76 -0.98 21.52
CA GLN A 17 -7.18 -0.77 21.74
C GLN A 17 -7.56 -0.77 23.21
N SER A 18 -7.13 -1.79 23.95
CA SER A 18 -7.45 -1.95 25.36
C SER A 18 -6.78 -0.89 26.24
N ASP A 19 -5.55 -0.49 25.92
CA ASP A 19 -4.77 0.45 26.73
C ASP A 19 -5.24 1.90 26.53
N LEU A 20 -5.48 2.32 25.28
CA LEU A 20 -5.90 3.69 24.96
C LEU A 20 -7.42 3.86 24.80
N GLY A 21 -8.20 2.79 24.96
CA GLY A 21 -9.67 2.84 24.94
C GLY A 21 -10.26 3.13 23.56
N PHE A 22 -9.61 2.70 22.48
CA PHE A 22 -10.15 2.85 21.11
C PHE A 22 -11.43 2.03 20.90
N SER A 23 -12.42 2.62 20.23
CA SER A 23 -13.51 1.84 19.63
C SER A 23 -12.96 1.00 18.45
N GLN A 24 -13.69 -0.02 18.02
CA GLN A 24 -13.28 -0.85 16.89
C GLN A 24 -13.13 -0.02 15.60
N SER A 25 -14.01 0.95 15.36
CA SER A 25 -13.92 1.84 14.19
C SER A 25 -12.79 2.86 14.31
N SER A 26 -12.61 3.49 15.48
CA SER A 26 -11.54 4.48 15.68
C SER A 26 -10.14 3.87 15.72
N LEU A 27 -10.01 2.58 16.07
CA LEU A 27 -8.73 1.87 16.05
C LEU A 27 -8.09 1.86 14.65
N ALA A 28 -8.91 1.84 13.58
CA ALA A 28 -8.43 1.91 12.22
C ALA A 28 -7.58 3.16 11.93
N TRP A 29 -7.75 4.25 12.72
CA TRP A 29 -6.94 5.46 12.58
C TRP A 29 -5.46 5.25 12.89
N VAL A 30 -5.11 4.29 13.73
CA VAL A 30 -3.71 3.95 14.01
C VAL A 30 -2.96 3.55 12.74
N ILE A 31 -3.67 2.90 11.80
CA ILE A 31 -3.13 2.53 10.49
C ILE A 31 -3.39 3.63 9.47
N ASN A 32 -4.62 4.14 9.37
CA ASN A 32 -5.05 5.06 8.32
C ASN A 32 -4.30 6.39 8.34
N ALA A 33 -4.03 6.97 9.52
CA ALA A 33 -3.28 8.21 9.64
C ALA A 33 -1.89 8.09 8.98
N TYR A 34 -1.22 6.96 9.20
CA TYR A 34 0.07 6.66 8.56
C TYR A 34 -0.08 6.45 7.05
N LEU A 35 -1.02 5.60 6.60
CA LEU A 35 -1.18 5.25 5.19
C LEU A 35 -1.54 6.46 4.33
N ILE A 36 -2.42 7.34 4.82
CA ILE A 36 -2.85 8.55 4.09
C ILE A 36 -1.71 9.54 3.99
N ALA A 37 -0.99 9.80 5.08
CA ALA A 37 0.17 10.70 5.06
C ALA A 37 1.28 10.13 4.16
N PHE A 38 1.55 8.83 4.26
CA PHE A 38 2.55 8.15 3.44
C PHE A 38 2.15 8.20 1.95
N GLY A 39 0.97 7.72 1.59
CA GLY A 39 0.52 7.63 0.20
C GLY A 39 0.26 8.99 -0.44
N GLY A 40 -0.42 9.89 0.28
CA GLY A 40 -0.79 11.21 -0.23
C GLY A 40 0.40 12.16 -0.42
N LEU A 41 1.50 11.96 0.30
CA LEU A 41 2.70 12.78 0.22
C LEU A 41 3.84 12.14 -0.58
N LEU A 42 3.70 10.89 -1.01
CA LEU A 42 4.77 10.14 -1.67
C LEU A 42 5.25 10.81 -2.96
N LEU A 43 4.33 11.26 -3.80
CA LEU A 43 4.66 11.96 -5.07
C LEU A 43 5.33 13.31 -4.81
N LEU A 44 4.82 14.08 -3.85
CA LEU A 44 5.44 15.34 -3.42
C LEU A 44 6.87 15.10 -2.90
N ALA A 45 7.05 14.09 -2.06
CA ALA A 45 8.34 13.75 -1.48
C ALA A 45 9.37 13.34 -2.56
N GLY A 46 8.93 12.58 -3.58
CA GLY A 46 9.76 12.26 -4.74
C GLY A 46 10.20 13.52 -5.49
N ARG A 47 9.26 14.42 -5.77
CA ARG A 47 9.56 15.70 -6.42
C ARG A 47 10.50 16.57 -5.60
N LEU A 48 10.31 16.66 -4.28
CA LEU A 48 11.23 17.37 -3.39
C LEU A 48 12.63 16.74 -3.40
N GLY A 49 12.73 15.42 -3.54
CA GLY A 49 14.00 14.70 -3.70
C GLY A 49 14.80 15.19 -4.93
N ASP A 50 14.12 15.40 -6.05
CA ASP A 50 14.75 15.90 -7.27
C ASP A 50 15.14 17.40 -7.14
N LEU A 51 14.30 18.22 -6.48
CA LEU A 51 14.53 19.67 -6.32
C LEU A 51 15.63 19.99 -5.31
N ILE A 52 15.67 19.33 -4.16
CA ILE A 52 16.50 19.67 -2.99
C ILE A 52 17.73 18.74 -2.89
N GLY A 53 17.65 17.56 -3.54
CA GLY A 53 18.63 16.49 -3.47
C GLY A 53 18.14 15.30 -2.64
N ARG A 54 18.25 14.11 -3.21
CA ARG A 54 17.70 12.86 -2.65
C ARG A 54 18.25 12.51 -1.28
N LYS A 55 19.56 12.71 -1.06
CA LYS A 55 20.20 12.47 0.26
C LYS A 55 19.57 13.34 1.36
N ARG A 56 19.32 14.63 1.08
CA ARG A 56 18.72 15.55 2.06
C ARG A 56 17.30 15.10 2.43
N ILE A 57 16.48 14.80 1.43
CA ILE A 57 15.10 14.34 1.65
C ILE A 57 15.09 13.00 2.39
N PHE A 58 15.98 12.06 2.05
CA PHE A 58 16.12 10.78 2.75
C PHE A 58 16.44 10.99 4.24
N LEU A 59 17.45 11.80 4.57
CA LEU A 59 17.85 12.04 5.96
C LEU A 59 16.79 12.81 6.76
N THR A 60 16.14 13.79 6.15
CA THR A 60 15.03 14.51 6.78
C THR A 60 13.85 13.58 7.07
N GLY A 61 13.46 12.77 6.09
CA GLY A 61 12.40 11.79 6.25
C GLY A 61 12.71 10.75 7.30
N LEU A 62 13.94 10.20 7.30
CA LEU A 62 14.41 9.22 8.29
C LEU A 62 14.41 9.82 9.71
N THR A 63 14.89 11.06 9.87
CA THR A 63 14.88 11.75 11.16
C THR A 63 13.46 11.97 11.65
N LEU A 64 12.58 12.46 10.77
CA LEU A 64 11.18 12.69 11.09
C LEU A 64 10.45 11.39 11.47
N PHE A 65 10.68 10.32 10.70
CA PHE A 65 10.13 8.99 10.98
C PHE A 65 10.58 8.47 12.35
N THR A 66 11.89 8.60 12.65
CA THR A 66 12.48 8.12 13.90
C THR A 66 11.97 8.92 15.10
N ALA A 67 11.89 10.25 14.98
CA ALA A 67 11.33 11.11 16.01
C ALA A 67 9.83 10.84 16.24
N ALA A 68 9.06 10.65 15.16
CA ALA A 68 7.65 10.27 15.27
C ALA A 68 7.46 8.88 15.85
N SER A 69 8.36 7.93 15.59
CA SER A 69 8.36 6.61 16.25
C SER A 69 8.54 6.74 17.78
N LEU A 70 9.43 7.65 18.23
CA LEU A 70 9.56 7.96 19.64
C LEU A 70 8.24 8.51 20.20
N LEU A 71 7.58 9.45 19.50
CA LEU A 71 6.30 10.01 19.92
C LEU A 71 5.20 8.95 19.96
N CYS A 72 5.14 8.04 18.99
CA CYS A 72 4.23 6.89 19.03
C CYS A 72 4.49 6.01 20.27
N GLY A 73 5.77 5.72 20.55
CA GLY A 73 6.17 4.88 21.68
C GLY A 73 5.90 5.48 23.07
N ILE A 74 5.74 6.80 23.20
CA ILE A 74 5.38 7.47 24.46
C ILE A 74 3.93 7.95 24.50
N SER A 75 3.10 7.56 23.51
CA SER A 75 1.72 8.02 23.42
C SER A 75 0.86 7.51 24.56
N GLN A 76 0.08 8.42 25.18
CA GLN A 76 -0.82 8.17 26.29
C GLN A 76 -2.28 8.49 25.95
N SER A 77 -2.57 8.91 24.72
CA SER A 77 -3.93 9.16 24.24
C SER A 77 -4.08 8.76 22.77
N GLN A 78 -5.32 8.57 22.35
CA GLN A 78 -5.66 8.24 20.96
C GLN A 78 -5.16 9.32 20.00
N GLU A 79 -5.43 10.59 20.32
CA GLU A 79 -5.08 11.74 19.48
C GLU A 79 -3.55 11.88 19.33
N MET A 80 -2.81 11.65 20.42
CA MET A 80 -1.35 11.68 20.38
C MET A 80 -0.79 10.59 19.49
N LEU A 81 -1.30 9.35 19.60
CA LEU A 81 -0.86 8.24 18.75
C LEU A 81 -1.23 8.49 17.28
N ILE A 82 -2.47 8.90 16.99
CA ILE A 82 -2.92 9.19 15.61
C ILE A 82 -2.08 10.31 15.00
N GLY A 83 -1.86 11.42 15.72
CA GLY A 83 -1.04 12.54 15.27
C GLY A 83 0.42 12.12 15.02
N ALA A 84 1.01 11.33 15.92
CA ALA A 84 2.37 10.81 15.78
C ALA A 84 2.47 9.85 14.57
N ARG A 85 1.46 8.99 14.33
CA ARG A 85 1.37 8.10 13.17
C ARG A 85 1.29 8.89 11.85
N PHE A 86 0.55 10.00 11.82
CA PHE A 86 0.51 10.89 10.66
C PHE A 86 1.89 11.47 10.35
N VAL A 87 2.60 12.00 11.35
CA VAL A 87 3.97 12.54 11.19
C VAL A 87 4.94 11.43 10.78
N GLN A 88 4.78 10.22 11.32
CA GLN A 88 5.58 9.05 10.95
C GLN A 88 5.35 8.66 9.49
N GLY A 89 4.10 8.70 9.01
CA GLY A 89 3.76 8.49 7.59
C GLY A 89 4.40 9.51 6.65
N LEU A 90 4.42 10.79 7.04
CA LEU A 90 5.14 11.84 6.33
C LEU A 90 6.65 11.55 6.24
N GLY A 91 7.30 11.20 7.35
CA GLY A 91 8.72 10.80 7.35
C GLY A 91 8.99 9.57 6.50
N GLY A 92 8.08 8.59 6.54
CA GLY A 92 8.10 7.37 5.73
C GLY A 92 8.03 7.66 4.24
N SER A 93 7.10 8.54 3.81
CA SER A 93 6.96 8.94 2.40
C SER A 93 8.23 9.60 1.85
N MET A 94 8.82 10.55 2.61
CA MET A 94 10.07 11.23 2.22
C MET A 94 11.23 10.24 2.07
N THR A 95 11.32 9.26 2.97
CA THR A 95 12.38 8.24 2.92
C THR A 95 12.18 7.29 1.74
N ALA A 96 10.95 6.75 1.57
CA ALA A 96 10.65 5.74 0.56
C ALA A 96 10.73 6.28 -0.87
N ALA A 97 10.25 7.51 -1.10
CA ALA A 97 10.13 8.12 -2.42
C ALA A 97 11.48 8.24 -3.15
N VAL A 98 12.56 8.42 -2.42
CA VAL A 98 13.89 8.69 -3.00
C VAL A 98 14.78 7.46 -3.09
N ILE A 99 14.45 6.33 -2.42
CA ILE A 99 15.31 5.14 -2.34
C ILE A 99 15.60 4.55 -3.72
N LEU A 100 14.58 4.29 -4.53
CA LEU A 100 14.76 3.70 -5.86
C LEU A 100 15.56 4.63 -6.78
N GLY A 101 15.29 5.93 -6.74
CA GLY A 101 16.07 6.91 -7.48
C GLY A 101 17.56 6.93 -7.07
N MET A 102 17.85 6.81 -5.77
CA MET A 102 19.23 6.70 -5.28
C MET A 102 19.89 5.40 -5.74
N ILE A 103 19.18 4.26 -5.74
CA ILE A 103 19.73 2.99 -6.25
C ILE A 103 20.14 3.13 -7.71
N VAL A 104 19.27 3.70 -8.55
CA VAL A 104 19.53 3.89 -9.98
C VAL A 104 20.73 4.79 -10.23
N THR A 105 20.89 5.88 -9.46
CA THR A 105 22.01 6.80 -9.64
C THR A 105 23.32 6.30 -9.04
N MET A 106 23.27 5.49 -7.99
CA MET A 106 24.49 4.93 -7.36
C MET A 106 25.05 3.72 -8.09
N PHE A 107 24.20 2.92 -8.73
CA PHE A 107 24.57 1.71 -9.45
C PHE A 107 24.29 1.90 -10.94
N THR A 108 25.28 2.38 -11.70
CA THR A 108 25.17 2.68 -13.14
C THR A 108 25.28 1.43 -14.01
N GLU A 109 25.98 0.38 -13.53
CA GLU A 109 26.11 -0.88 -14.26
C GLU A 109 24.80 -1.70 -14.09
N PRO A 110 24.18 -2.18 -15.21
CA PRO A 110 22.89 -2.88 -15.16
C PRO A 110 22.86 -4.10 -14.21
N ALA A 111 23.97 -4.85 -14.16
CA ALA A 111 24.09 -6.03 -13.29
C ALA A 111 24.12 -5.67 -11.81
N ASP A 112 24.79 -4.60 -11.43
CA ASP A 112 24.88 -4.16 -10.03
C ASP A 112 23.59 -3.44 -9.60
N GLN A 113 22.95 -2.70 -10.51
CA GLN A 113 21.62 -2.13 -10.28
C GLN A 113 20.58 -3.22 -10.02
N ALA A 114 20.55 -4.27 -10.84
CA ALA A 114 19.65 -5.42 -10.67
C ALA A 114 19.86 -6.11 -9.31
N LYS A 115 21.12 -6.29 -8.87
CA LYS A 115 21.43 -6.83 -7.54
C LYS A 115 20.93 -5.91 -6.42
N ALA A 116 21.15 -4.60 -6.53
CA ALA A 116 20.69 -3.63 -5.53
C ALA A 116 19.18 -3.62 -5.39
N ILE A 117 18.44 -3.67 -6.51
CA ILE A 117 16.97 -3.77 -6.52
C ILE A 117 16.52 -5.11 -5.91
N ALA A 118 17.20 -6.22 -6.20
CA ALA A 118 16.88 -7.52 -5.60
C ALA A 118 17.09 -7.52 -4.08
N VAL A 119 18.16 -6.90 -3.57
CA VAL A 119 18.40 -6.73 -2.13
C VAL A 119 17.31 -5.85 -1.50
N TYR A 120 16.95 -4.74 -2.15
CA TYR A 120 15.84 -3.88 -1.70
C TYR A 120 14.53 -4.65 -1.56
N SER A 121 14.18 -5.43 -2.57
CA SER A 121 12.96 -6.26 -2.58
C SER A 121 12.99 -7.36 -1.51
N PHE A 122 14.17 -8.00 -1.32
CA PHE A 122 14.36 -8.99 -0.25
C PHE A 122 14.19 -8.38 1.14
N VAL A 123 14.80 -7.21 1.39
CA VAL A 123 14.67 -6.50 2.68
C VAL A 123 13.22 -6.06 2.92
N ALA A 124 12.50 -5.62 1.88
CA ALA A 124 11.09 -5.27 1.98
C ALA A 124 10.23 -6.49 2.39
N ALA A 125 10.39 -7.62 1.70
CA ALA A 125 9.66 -8.85 2.01
C ALA A 125 10.01 -9.40 3.40
N SER A 126 11.30 -9.41 3.75
CA SER A 126 11.77 -9.84 5.09
C SER A 126 11.27 -8.94 6.20
N GLY A 127 11.20 -7.61 5.94
CA GLY A 127 10.66 -6.64 6.87
C GLY A 127 9.20 -6.92 7.25
N GLY A 128 8.41 -7.40 6.30
CA GLY A 128 7.03 -7.83 6.54
C GLY A 128 6.94 -9.02 7.50
N ALA A 129 7.69 -10.09 7.24
CA ALA A 129 7.70 -11.28 8.09
C ALA A 129 8.29 -10.99 9.49
N ILE A 130 9.42 -10.28 9.54
CA ILE A 130 10.06 -9.91 10.81
C ILE A 130 9.14 -8.99 11.63
N GLY A 131 8.41 -8.07 10.96
CA GLY A 131 7.48 -7.17 11.65
C GLY A 131 6.37 -7.90 12.39
N LEU A 132 5.78 -8.93 11.78
CA LEU A 132 4.75 -9.75 12.45
C LEU A 132 5.30 -10.49 13.67
N LEU A 133 6.46 -11.13 13.53
CA LEU A 133 7.07 -11.87 14.64
C LEU A 133 7.59 -10.94 15.74
N ALA A 134 8.29 -9.87 15.37
CA ALA A 134 8.79 -8.90 16.32
C ALA A 134 7.65 -8.15 17.04
N GLY A 135 6.55 -7.88 16.32
CA GLY A 135 5.36 -7.26 16.88
C GLY A 135 4.74 -8.11 17.99
N GLY A 136 4.56 -9.41 17.73
CA GLY A 136 4.09 -10.36 18.74
C GLY A 136 5.05 -10.42 19.93
N ALA A 137 6.33 -10.71 19.68
CA ALA A 137 7.33 -10.88 20.73
C ALA A 137 7.51 -9.62 21.60
N LEU A 138 7.59 -8.43 21.02
CA LEU A 138 7.74 -7.18 21.79
C LEU A 138 6.49 -6.83 22.58
N THR A 139 5.30 -7.02 21.99
CA THR A 139 4.03 -6.73 22.64
C THR A 139 3.80 -7.64 23.83
N GLU A 140 4.09 -8.94 23.69
CA GLU A 140 3.90 -9.94 24.76
C GLU A 140 4.98 -9.83 25.84
N ALA A 141 6.27 -9.75 25.44
CA ALA A 141 7.38 -9.77 26.40
C ALA A 141 7.52 -8.48 27.20
N ILE A 142 7.06 -7.33 26.66
CA ILE A 142 7.26 -6.03 27.31
C ILE A 142 5.94 -5.25 27.29
N ASN A 143 5.57 -4.64 26.17
CA ASN A 143 4.29 -3.97 25.87
C ASN A 143 4.30 -3.43 24.44
N TRP A 144 3.13 -2.96 23.94
CA TRP A 144 2.96 -2.46 22.59
C TRP A 144 3.80 -1.20 22.25
N HIS A 145 4.22 -0.39 23.20
CA HIS A 145 5.05 0.81 22.95
C HIS A 145 6.38 0.45 22.28
N TRP A 146 6.94 -0.73 22.59
CA TRP A 146 8.22 -1.19 22.05
C TRP A 146 8.21 -1.50 20.56
N ILE A 147 7.03 -1.73 19.94
CA ILE A 147 6.93 -1.88 18.48
C ILE A 147 7.35 -0.59 17.75
N PHE A 148 7.21 0.57 18.41
CA PHE A 148 7.66 1.85 17.89
C PHE A 148 9.09 2.16 18.29
N PHE A 149 9.47 1.87 19.52
CA PHE A 149 10.84 2.13 19.98
C PHE A 149 11.91 1.33 19.22
N VAL A 150 11.58 0.16 18.69
CA VAL A 150 12.52 -0.63 17.86
C VAL A 150 12.98 0.12 16.61
N ASN A 151 12.21 1.07 16.10
CA ASN A 151 12.60 1.91 14.98
C ASN A 151 13.72 2.90 15.31
N ILE A 152 13.90 3.27 16.58
CA ILE A 152 14.88 4.29 17.00
C ILE A 152 16.32 3.81 16.74
N PRO A 153 16.80 2.66 17.27
CA PRO A 153 18.14 2.20 17.00
C PRO A 153 18.37 1.93 15.50
N ILE A 154 17.36 1.40 14.80
CA ILE A 154 17.46 1.16 13.35
C ILE A 154 17.59 2.49 12.59
N GLY A 155 16.78 3.49 12.93
CA GLY A 155 16.80 4.82 12.31
C GLY A 155 18.12 5.55 12.55
N VAL A 156 18.63 5.52 13.80
CA VAL A 156 19.92 6.12 14.14
C VAL A 156 21.06 5.44 13.38
N ALA A 157 21.13 4.11 13.40
CA ALA A 157 22.15 3.34 12.67
C ALA A 157 22.10 3.62 11.16
N THR A 158 20.90 3.61 10.57
CA THR A 158 20.68 3.93 9.16
C THR A 158 21.08 5.37 8.83
N GLY A 159 20.73 6.34 9.69
CA GLY A 159 21.09 7.75 9.52
C GLY A 159 22.61 7.96 9.53
N VAL A 160 23.33 7.36 10.50
CA VAL A 160 24.79 7.41 10.57
C VAL A 160 25.42 6.77 9.32
N ALA A 161 24.90 5.63 8.88
CA ALA A 161 25.37 4.96 7.66
C ALA A 161 25.12 5.86 6.42
N ALA A 162 23.91 6.43 6.29
CA ALA A 162 23.56 7.28 5.17
C ALA A 162 24.42 8.56 5.10
N ILE A 163 24.72 9.20 6.23
CA ILE A 163 25.59 10.37 6.27
C ILE A 163 26.98 10.04 5.71
N LYS A 164 27.52 8.87 6.08
CA LYS A 164 28.87 8.43 5.70
C LYS A 164 28.96 7.86 4.29
N LEU A 165 27.95 7.11 3.84
CA LEU A 165 28.02 6.31 2.61
C LEU A 165 27.39 7.01 1.40
N LEU A 166 26.31 7.81 1.61
CA LEU A 166 25.65 8.48 0.50
C LEU A 166 26.42 9.73 0.09
N LYS A 167 26.69 9.85 -1.21
CA LYS A 167 27.28 11.06 -1.79
C LYS A 167 26.28 12.22 -1.72
N HIS A 168 26.81 13.43 -1.65
CA HIS A 168 25.98 14.63 -1.75
C HIS A 168 25.58 14.82 -3.22
N GLU A 169 24.27 14.90 -3.46
CA GLU A 169 23.70 15.24 -4.76
C GLU A 169 23.07 16.64 -4.63
N GLU A 170 23.45 17.55 -5.51
CA GLU A 170 22.78 18.82 -5.64
C GLU A 170 21.46 18.59 -6.39
N GLY A 171 20.36 19.11 -5.86
CA GLY A 171 19.07 19.08 -6.57
C GLY A 171 19.09 20.07 -7.75
N ILE A 172 18.09 19.91 -8.63
CA ILE A 172 17.93 20.79 -9.81
C ILE A 172 17.50 22.22 -9.45
N GLY A 173 17.32 22.53 -8.16
CA GLY A 173 16.91 23.84 -7.65
C GLY A 173 15.40 24.07 -7.71
N PHE A 174 14.96 25.20 -7.10
CA PHE A 174 13.53 25.55 -6.99
C PHE A 174 12.96 26.29 -8.21
N GLU A 175 13.69 26.38 -9.33
CA GLU A 175 13.15 26.96 -10.57
C GLU A 175 11.92 26.23 -11.08
N GLN A 176 11.82 24.92 -10.78
CA GLN A 176 10.65 24.09 -11.02
C GLN A 176 9.94 23.82 -9.69
N SER A 177 8.88 24.57 -9.38
CA SER A 177 8.16 24.47 -8.11
C SER A 177 7.52 23.08 -7.89
N ALA A 178 7.49 22.62 -6.62
CA ALA A 178 6.67 21.49 -6.21
C ALA A 178 5.21 21.96 -5.98
N ASP A 179 4.22 21.15 -6.34
CA ASP A 179 2.82 21.47 -6.10
C ASP A 179 2.38 21.12 -4.67
N VAL A 180 2.84 21.93 -3.71
CA VAL A 180 2.44 21.80 -2.30
C VAL A 180 0.92 21.96 -2.12
N PRO A 181 0.21 22.93 -2.77
CA PRO A 181 -1.23 23.00 -2.68
C PRO A 181 -1.95 21.73 -3.15
N GLY A 182 -1.50 21.10 -4.25
CA GLY A 182 -2.04 19.82 -4.72
C GLY A 182 -1.89 18.71 -3.66
N ALA A 183 -0.71 18.61 -3.05
CA ALA A 183 -0.48 17.64 -1.98
C ALA A 183 -1.37 17.90 -0.75
N LEU A 184 -1.55 19.14 -0.34
CA LEU A 184 -2.44 19.50 0.78
C LEU A 184 -3.89 19.16 0.47
N LEU A 185 -4.38 19.44 -0.74
CA LEU A 185 -5.73 19.07 -1.18
C LEU A 185 -5.93 17.55 -1.18
N SER A 186 -4.97 16.79 -1.71
CA SER A 186 -5.00 15.33 -1.72
C SER A 186 -5.08 14.76 -0.30
N VAL A 187 -4.14 15.12 0.57
CA VAL A 187 -4.09 14.60 1.95
C VAL A 187 -5.32 15.02 2.74
N SER A 188 -5.71 16.30 2.67
CA SER A 188 -6.88 16.80 3.41
C SER A 188 -8.17 16.15 2.97
N SER A 189 -8.37 15.93 1.65
CA SER A 189 -9.55 15.25 1.13
C SER A 189 -9.62 13.79 1.59
N LEU A 190 -8.50 13.07 1.57
CA LEU A 190 -8.43 11.68 2.02
C LEU A 190 -8.64 11.55 3.53
N MET A 191 -8.00 12.41 4.33
CA MET A 191 -8.19 12.43 5.78
C MET A 191 -9.66 12.67 6.15
N LEU A 192 -10.27 13.67 5.50
CA LEU A 192 -11.67 14.01 5.75
C LEU A 192 -12.63 12.93 5.27
N LEU A 193 -12.32 12.28 4.14
CA LEU A 193 -13.11 11.17 3.63
C LEU A 193 -13.08 9.97 4.59
N VAL A 194 -11.89 9.59 5.06
CA VAL A 194 -11.75 8.50 6.05
C VAL A 194 -12.42 8.87 7.37
N TYR A 195 -12.24 10.12 7.84
CA TYR A 195 -12.94 10.62 9.03
C TYR A 195 -14.46 10.48 8.87
N THR A 196 -15.01 10.94 7.76
CA THR A 196 -16.44 10.85 7.48
C THR A 196 -16.93 9.41 7.51
N ILE A 197 -16.19 8.48 6.89
CA ILE A 197 -16.55 7.05 6.86
C ILE A 197 -16.53 6.44 8.27
N VAL A 198 -15.48 6.68 9.04
CA VAL A 198 -15.34 6.14 10.41
C VAL A 198 -16.44 6.66 11.33
N GLU A 199 -16.73 7.96 11.26
CA GLU A 199 -17.73 8.61 12.11
C GLU A 199 -19.19 8.25 11.75
N THR A 200 -19.43 7.57 10.61
CA THR A 200 -20.78 7.05 10.33
C THR A 200 -21.26 6.03 11.36
N SER A 201 -20.36 5.35 12.05
CA SER A 201 -20.70 4.46 13.18
C SER A 201 -21.31 5.21 14.37
N THR A 202 -20.91 6.47 14.56
CA THR A 202 -21.40 7.33 15.68
C THR A 202 -22.60 8.17 15.26
N TYR A 203 -22.54 8.86 14.11
CA TYR A 203 -23.55 9.83 13.68
C TYR A 203 -24.58 9.27 12.70
N GLY A 204 -24.32 8.10 12.10
CA GLY A 204 -25.16 7.49 11.06
C GLY A 204 -24.96 8.12 9.66
N TRP A 205 -25.28 7.36 8.63
CA TRP A 205 -25.08 7.75 7.23
C TRP A 205 -25.91 8.97 6.78
N GLY A 206 -27.10 9.15 7.34
CA GLY A 206 -28.03 10.24 6.98
C GLY A 206 -27.88 11.52 7.78
N SER A 207 -26.93 11.63 8.68
CA SER A 207 -26.73 12.80 9.54
C SER A 207 -26.19 13.99 8.75
N LEU A 208 -26.51 15.20 9.20
CA LEU A 208 -25.95 16.44 8.63
C LEU A 208 -24.41 16.48 8.78
N HIS A 209 -23.89 15.89 9.83
CA HIS A 209 -22.45 15.74 10.06
C HIS A 209 -21.83 14.92 8.94
N THR A 210 -22.30 13.70 8.70
CA THR A 210 -21.77 12.79 7.66
C THR A 210 -21.91 13.38 6.26
N ILE A 211 -23.08 13.93 5.94
CA ILE A 211 -23.34 14.55 4.63
C ILE A 211 -22.47 15.81 4.43
N GLY A 212 -22.33 16.66 5.45
CA GLY A 212 -21.57 17.89 5.37
C GLY A 212 -20.06 17.63 5.21
N PHE A 213 -19.48 16.79 6.05
CA PHE A 213 -18.06 16.44 5.95
C PHE A 213 -17.75 15.59 4.70
N GLY A 214 -18.65 14.71 4.29
CA GLY A 214 -18.54 13.95 3.05
C GLY A 214 -18.56 14.85 1.81
N ALA A 215 -19.49 15.83 1.76
CA ALA A 215 -19.53 16.81 0.69
C ALA A 215 -18.26 17.67 0.63
N LEU A 216 -17.73 18.09 1.80
CA LEU A 216 -16.47 18.82 1.88
C LEU A 216 -15.27 17.97 1.41
N ALA A 217 -15.21 16.69 1.81
CA ALA A 217 -14.17 15.78 1.33
C ALA A 217 -14.19 15.63 -0.19
N ILE A 218 -15.38 15.46 -0.77
CA ILE A 218 -15.57 15.39 -2.22
C ILE A 218 -15.17 16.72 -2.88
N ALA A 219 -15.55 17.86 -2.33
CA ALA A 219 -15.18 19.17 -2.86
C ALA A 219 -13.65 19.38 -2.87
N LEU A 220 -12.95 18.96 -1.80
CA LEU A 220 -11.48 19.01 -1.74
C LEU A 220 -10.85 18.06 -2.78
N MET A 221 -11.41 16.88 -2.98
CA MET A 221 -10.96 15.92 -3.99
C MET A 221 -11.14 16.47 -5.40
N VAL A 222 -12.27 17.07 -5.69
CA VAL A 222 -12.52 17.77 -6.97
C VAL A 222 -11.52 18.93 -7.12
N GLY A 223 -11.29 19.71 -6.06
CA GLY A 223 -10.28 20.77 -6.03
C GLY A 223 -8.88 20.24 -6.35
N PHE A 224 -8.51 19.06 -5.82
CA PHE A 224 -7.26 18.38 -6.17
C PHE A 224 -7.18 18.06 -7.67
N PHE A 225 -8.18 17.42 -8.26
CA PHE A 225 -8.17 17.09 -9.69
C PHE A 225 -8.18 18.33 -10.58
N VAL A 226 -8.91 19.38 -10.22
CA VAL A 226 -8.87 20.67 -10.94
C VAL A 226 -7.46 21.27 -10.85
N ARG A 227 -6.83 21.21 -9.70
CA ARG A 227 -5.45 21.65 -9.51
C ARG A 227 -4.48 20.88 -10.38
N GLU A 228 -4.56 19.54 -10.38
CA GLU A 228 -3.72 18.67 -11.21
C GLU A 228 -3.90 18.92 -12.73
N ALA A 229 -5.10 19.31 -13.15
CA ALA A 229 -5.39 19.66 -14.54
C ALA A 229 -4.86 21.06 -14.95
N THR A 230 -4.68 21.98 -13.99
CA THR A 230 -4.36 23.39 -14.27
C THR A 230 -2.97 23.81 -13.82
N ALA A 231 -2.31 23.05 -12.94
CA ALA A 231 -0.99 23.37 -12.42
C ALA A 231 0.08 23.29 -13.53
N LYS A 232 1.07 24.17 -13.48
CA LYS A 232 2.22 24.12 -14.41
C LYS A 232 3.10 22.89 -14.18
N HIS A 233 3.22 22.47 -12.94
CA HIS A 233 4.00 21.31 -12.51
C HIS A 233 3.14 20.45 -11.57
N PRO A 234 2.15 19.70 -12.10
CA PRO A 234 1.28 18.87 -11.29
C PRO A 234 2.07 17.73 -10.64
N LEU A 235 1.60 17.25 -9.47
CA LEU A 235 2.16 16.06 -8.82
C LEU A 235 1.87 14.80 -9.63
N MET A 236 0.70 14.75 -10.25
CA MET A 236 0.19 13.63 -11.00
C MET A 236 -0.43 14.13 -12.31
N PRO A 237 0.38 14.32 -13.38
CA PRO A 237 -0.16 14.71 -14.68
C PRO A 237 -1.25 13.76 -15.14
N LEU A 238 -2.48 14.27 -15.35
CA LEU A 238 -3.65 13.42 -15.67
C LEU A 238 -3.50 12.64 -16.97
N ARG A 239 -2.56 13.06 -17.85
CA ARG A 239 -2.22 12.33 -19.08
C ARG A 239 -1.78 10.88 -18.83
N ILE A 240 -1.26 10.55 -17.62
CA ILE A 240 -0.83 9.17 -17.31
C ILE A 240 -2.01 8.19 -17.33
N PHE A 241 -3.22 8.68 -17.06
CA PHE A 241 -4.45 7.89 -17.11
C PHE A 241 -5.00 7.66 -18.53
N GLU A 242 -4.42 8.28 -19.56
CA GLU A 242 -4.71 7.94 -20.95
C GLU A 242 -4.24 6.53 -21.29
N SER A 243 -3.21 6.04 -20.57
CA SER A 243 -2.81 4.64 -20.66
C SER A 243 -3.82 3.74 -19.96
N ARG A 244 -4.47 2.87 -20.74
CA ARG A 244 -5.45 1.91 -20.24
C ARG A 244 -4.84 0.99 -19.18
N ASN A 245 -3.61 0.51 -19.39
CA ASN A 245 -2.97 -0.38 -18.44
C ASN A 245 -2.62 0.33 -17.12
N VAL A 246 -2.13 1.57 -17.17
CA VAL A 246 -1.88 2.36 -15.95
C VAL A 246 -3.18 2.54 -15.16
N THR A 247 -4.25 2.98 -15.81
CA THR A 247 -5.53 3.25 -15.16
C THR A 247 -6.16 2.00 -14.56
N VAL A 248 -6.23 0.92 -15.35
CA VAL A 248 -6.87 -0.33 -14.91
C VAL A 248 -6.02 -1.03 -13.85
N ALA A 249 -4.67 -1.06 -14.00
CA ALA A 249 -3.80 -1.67 -12.99
C ALA A 249 -3.91 -0.97 -11.63
N ASN A 250 -3.97 0.37 -11.61
CA ASN A 250 -4.20 1.12 -10.37
C ASN A 250 -5.59 0.85 -9.78
N GLY A 251 -6.65 0.77 -10.60
CA GLY A 251 -7.98 0.42 -10.14
C GLY A 251 -8.05 -0.99 -9.52
N VAL A 252 -7.43 -1.98 -10.18
CA VAL A 252 -7.30 -3.36 -9.68
C VAL A 252 -6.50 -3.38 -8.38
N GLN A 253 -5.39 -2.64 -8.33
CA GLN A 253 -4.56 -2.49 -7.13
C GLN A 253 -5.37 -1.95 -5.95
N ALA A 254 -6.12 -0.86 -6.14
CA ALA A 254 -6.92 -0.25 -5.08
C ALA A 254 -7.93 -1.23 -4.48
N LEU A 255 -8.68 -1.95 -5.33
CA LEU A 255 -9.67 -2.94 -4.88
C LEU A 255 -9.03 -4.14 -4.16
N MET A 256 -7.90 -4.64 -4.69
CA MET A 256 -7.17 -5.75 -4.10
C MET A 256 -6.66 -5.40 -2.71
N VAL A 257 -5.98 -4.26 -2.57
CA VAL A 257 -5.37 -3.87 -1.29
C VAL A 257 -6.41 -3.47 -0.26
N ALA A 258 -7.56 -2.92 -0.67
CA ALA A 258 -8.69 -2.65 0.21
C ALA A 258 -9.13 -3.92 0.97
N GLY A 259 -9.23 -5.03 0.26
CA GLY A 259 -9.57 -6.33 0.86
C GLY A 259 -8.47 -6.88 1.76
N ILE A 260 -7.21 -6.80 1.32
CA ILE A 260 -6.05 -7.34 2.06
C ILE A 260 -5.83 -6.57 3.37
N PHE A 261 -5.83 -5.24 3.36
CA PHE A 261 -5.62 -4.44 4.58
C PHE A 261 -6.76 -4.63 5.60
N GLY A 262 -8.02 -4.66 5.11
CA GLY A 262 -9.16 -4.99 5.96
C GLY A 262 -9.07 -6.39 6.57
N MET A 263 -8.60 -7.37 5.80
CA MET A 263 -8.39 -8.74 6.31
C MET A 263 -7.32 -8.78 7.40
N PHE A 264 -6.16 -8.13 7.20
CA PHE A 264 -5.12 -8.11 8.24
C PHE A 264 -5.59 -7.45 9.53
N PHE A 265 -6.28 -6.31 9.42
CA PHE A 265 -6.80 -5.57 10.58
C PHE A 265 -7.86 -6.38 11.34
N LEU A 266 -8.95 -6.76 10.66
CA LEU A 266 -10.04 -7.50 11.29
C LEU A 266 -9.63 -8.93 11.65
N GLY A 267 -8.70 -9.53 10.90
CA GLY A 267 -8.13 -10.83 11.20
C GLY A 267 -7.31 -10.84 12.50
N ALA A 268 -6.52 -9.79 12.76
CA ALA A 268 -5.81 -9.66 14.03
C ALA A 268 -6.79 -9.54 15.22
N LEU A 269 -7.85 -8.74 15.05
CA LEU A 269 -8.91 -8.61 16.07
C LEU A 269 -9.64 -9.95 16.29
N TYR A 270 -9.96 -10.69 15.22
CA TYR A 270 -10.58 -12.01 15.33
C TYR A 270 -9.71 -13.01 16.08
N LEU A 271 -8.43 -13.11 15.71
CA LEU A 271 -7.51 -14.05 16.35
C LEU A 271 -7.37 -13.77 17.86
N GLN A 272 -7.32 -12.49 18.27
CA GLN A 272 -7.16 -12.14 19.68
C GLN A 272 -8.49 -12.10 20.43
N GLN A 273 -9.52 -11.42 19.92
CA GLN A 273 -10.76 -11.16 20.66
C GLN A 273 -11.77 -12.31 20.60
N VAL A 274 -11.76 -13.11 19.53
CA VAL A 274 -12.69 -14.25 19.37
C VAL A 274 -12.00 -15.57 19.71
N LEU A 275 -10.77 -15.80 19.19
CA LEU A 275 -10.05 -17.05 19.43
C LEU A 275 -9.14 -17.02 20.66
N GLY A 276 -8.90 -15.85 21.25
CA GLY A 276 -8.07 -15.71 22.47
C GLY A 276 -6.57 -15.92 22.25
N TYR A 277 -6.08 -15.73 21.01
CA TYR A 277 -4.64 -15.83 20.71
C TYR A 277 -3.89 -14.68 21.37
N ASP A 278 -2.69 -14.94 21.87
CA ASP A 278 -1.78 -13.88 22.28
C ASP A 278 -1.13 -13.19 21.08
N ALA A 279 -0.36 -12.14 21.32
CA ALA A 279 0.24 -11.36 20.25
C ALA A 279 1.30 -12.16 19.46
N VAL A 280 2.01 -13.10 20.10
CA VAL A 280 2.97 -13.99 19.41
C VAL A 280 2.25 -14.96 18.51
N ASP A 281 1.17 -15.55 18.98
CA ASP A 281 0.35 -16.50 18.23
C ASP A 281 -0.27 -15.84 16.99
N VAL A 282 -0.72 -14.58 17.08
CA VAL A 282 -1.21 -13.81 15.93
C VAL A 282 -0.08 -13.59 14.91
N GLY A 283 1.11 -13.21 15.37
CA GLY A 283 2.26 -13.06 14.49
C GLY A 283 2.64 -14.34 13.75
N LEU A 284 2.64 -15.47 14.46
CA LEU A 284 2.88 -16.79 13.90
C LEU A 284 1.74 -17.24 12.96
N ALA A 285 0.51 -16.93 13.31
CA ALA A 285 -0.66 -17.27 12.47
C ALA A 285 -0.62 -16.59 11.10
N PHE A 286 -0.18 -15.33 11.02
CA PHE A 286 -0.03 -14.60 9.76
C PHE A 286 1.26 -14.91 8.98
N LEU A 287 2.23 -15.59 9.59
CA LEU A 287 3.51 -15.88 8.96
C LEU A 287 3.40 -16.60 7.61
N PRO A 288 2.49 -17.58 7.39
CA PRO A 288 2.32 -18.22 6.09
C PRO A 288 1.97 -17.25 4.97
N ILE A 289 1.21 -16.18 5.24
CA ILE A 289 0.91 -15.14 4.25
C ILE A 289 2.20 -14.44 3.84
N ALA A 290 2.96 -13.96 4.82
CA ALA A 290 4.20 -13.22 4.58
C ALA A 290 5.24 -14.07 3.85
N LEU A 291 5.42 -15.34 4.26
CA LEU A 291 6.34 -16.28 3.62
C LEU A 291 5.92 -16.61 2.17
N ALA A 292 4.62 -16.84 1.93
CA ALA A 292 4.12 -17.11 0.58
C ALA A 292 4.30 -15.88 -0.33
N ILE A 293 3.99 -14.67 0.15
CA ILE A 293 4.24 -13.42 -0.60
C ILE A 293 5.73 -13.31 -0.93
N ALA A 294 6.62 -13.48 0.06
CA ALA A 294 8.06 -13.38 -0.15
C ALA A 294 8.58 -14.41 -1.15
N ALA A 295 8.26 -15.70 -0.97
CA ALA A 295 8.72 -16.77 -1.82
C ALA A 295 8.26 -16.61 -3.28
N LEU A 296 6.99 -16.22 -3.46
CA LEU A 296 6.44 -16.03 -4.81
C LEU A 296 6.94 -14.73 -5.45
N SER A 297 6.94 -13.62 -4.75
CA SER A 297 7.35 -12.32 -5.31
C SER A 297 8.83 -12.30 -5.70
N LEU A 298 9.73 -12.92 -4.89
CA LEU A 298 11.17 -12.86 -5.13
C LEU A 298 11.68 -13.86 -6.20
N GLY A 299 10.95 -14.93 -6.48
CA GLY A 299 11.49 -15.97 -7.36
C GLY A 299 10.52 -16.45 -8.42
N VAL A 300 9.32 -16.85 -8.01
CA VAL A 300 8.36 -17.52 -8.91
C VAL A 300 7.67 -16.53 -9.83
N SER A 301 7.18 -15.41 -9.30
CA SER A 301 6.45 -14.40 -10.09
C SER A 301 7.30 -13.81 -11.19
N ALA A 302 8.58 -13.48 -10.92
CA ALA A 302 9.48 -12.95 -11.94
C ALA A 302 9.67 -13.95 -13.11
N ARG A 303 9.84 -15.25 -12.80
CA ARG A 303 9.96 -16.31 -13.82
C ARG A 303 8.67 -16.53 -14.61
N LEU A 304 7.53 -16.45 -13.94
CA LEU A 304 6.22 -16.57 -14.58
C LEU A 304 5.94 -15.36 -15.49
N ILE A 305 6.25 -14.16 -15.01
CA ILE A 305 6.10 -12.93 -15.81
C ILE A 305 6.95 -12.98 -17.08
N THR A 306 8.24 -13.39 -16.98
CA THR A 306 9.11 -13.50 -18.14
C THR A 306 8.69 -14.60 -19.11
N ARG A 307 8.06 -15.70 -18.63
CA ARG A 307 7.67 -16.82 -19.45
C ARG A 307 6.26 -16.68 -20.06
N PHE A 308 5.31 -16.15 -19.30
CA PHE A 308 3.90 -16.12 -19.68
C PHE A 308 3.32 -14.70 -19.81
N GLY A 309 4.11 -13.68 -19.48
CA GLY A 309 3.67 -12.29 -19.41
C GLY A 309 3.01 -11.92 -18.07
N ALA A 310 3.00 -10.61 -17.78
CA ALA A 310 2.51 -10.10 -16.51
C ALA A 310 0.99 -10.29 -16.33
N LYS A 311 0.19 -10.08 -17.40
CA LYS A 311 -1.26 -10.31 -17.34
C LYS A 311 -1.61 -11.75 -17.00
N ASN A 312 -0.98 -12.71 -17.67
CA ASN A 312 -1.27 -14.14 -17.48
C ASN A 312 -0.80 -14.65 -16.11
N THR A 313 0.18 -14.01 -15.49
CA THR A 313 0.62 -14.28 -14.11
C THR A 313 -0.31 -13.63 -13.09
N LEU A 314 -0.85 -12.45 -13.37
CA LEU A 314 -1.78 -11.72 -12.50
C LEU A 314 -3.12 -12.45 -12.33
N ILE A 315 -3.70 -12.94 -13.42
CA ILE A 315 -5.05 -13.53 -13.43
C ILE A 315 -5.21 -14.67 -12.40
N PRO A 316 -4.35 -15.70 -12.36
CA PRO A 316 -4.46 -16.75 -11.33
C PRO A 316 -4.24 -16.19 -9.90
N GLY A 317 -3.37 -15.21 -9.70
CA GLY A 317 -3.19 -14.54 -8.41
C GLY A 317 -4.47 -13.87 -7.93
N LEU A 318 -5.11 -13.08 -8.79
CA LEU A 318 -6.38 -12.40 -8.49
C LEU A 318 -7.58 -13.36 -8.39
N LEU A 319 -7.52 -14.56 -8.98
CA LEU A 319 -8.56 -15.58 -8.81
C LEU A 319 -8.47 -16.21 -7.41
N VAL A 320 -7.26 -16.48 -6.94
CA VAL A 320 -7.02 -17.14 -5.65
C VAL A 320 -7.35 -16.23 -4.46
N LEU A 321 -7.14 -14.91 -4.58
CA LEU A 321 -7.41 -13.94 -3.51
C LEU A 321 -8.87 -13.96 -3.00
N PRO A 322 -9.89 -13.78 -3.84
CA PRO A 322 -11.29 -13.83 -3.38
C PRO A 322 -11.68 -15.19 -2.83
N ILE A 323 -11.08 -16.28 -3.32
CA ILE A 323 -11.30 -17.64 -2.77
C ILE A 323 -10.76 -17.70 -1.35
N GLY A 324 -9.53 -17.21 -1.10
CA GLY A 324 -8.93 -17.16 0.22
C GLY A 324 -9.74 -16.30 1.19
N LEU A 325 -10.20 -15.10 0.76
CA LEU A 325 -11.04 -14.20 1.56
C LEU A 325 -12.42 -14.82 1.85
N ALA A 326 -13.06 -15.46 0.86
CA ALA A 326 -14.34 -16.14 1.04
C ALA A 326 -14.22 -17.36 1.95
N TYR A 327 -13.09 -18.06 1.90
CA TYR A 327 -12.81 -19.15 2.84
C TYR A 327 -12.64 -18.61 4.26
N PHE A 328 -11.88 -17.55 4.45
CA PHE A 328 -11.69 -16.89 5.74
C PHE A 328 -12.99 -16.29 6.30
N ALA A 329 -13.89 -15.81 5.43
CA ALA A 329 -15.22 -15.33 5.80
C ALA A 329 -16.16 -16.42 6.37
N ARG A 330 -15.73 -17.68 6.43
CA ARG A 330 -16.48 -18.80 7.04
C ARG A 330 -15.86 -19.27 8.35
N ALA A 331 -14.78 -18.63 8.80
CA ALA A 331 -14.08 -19.03 10.00
C ALA A 331 -15.04 -19.08 11.21
N PRO A 332 -15.16 -20.20 11.93
CA PRO A 332 -16.07 -20.34 13.05
C PRO A 332 -15.53 -19.67 14.32
N ILE A 333 -16.35 -19.61 15.36
CA ILE A 333 -15.99 -19.03 16.66
C ILE A 333 -14.92 -19.88 17.41
N ASP A 334 -14.83 -21.15 17.08
CA ASP A 334 -13.92 -22.15 17.63
C ASP A 334 -12.97 -22.71 16.55
N ALA A 335 -12.50 -21.86 15.65
CA ALA A 335 -11.71 -22.24 14.48
C ALA A 335 -10.47 -23.04 14.84
N ASN A 336 -10.25 -24.13 14.11
CA ASN A 336 -8.98 -24.84 14.12
C ASN A 336 -8.01 -24.18 13.13
N TYR A 337 -6.80 -23.88 13.60
CA TYR A 337 -5.81 -23.18 12.78
C TYR A 337 -5.51 -23.91 11.47
N LEU A 338 -5.24 -25.22 11.50
CA LEU A 338 -4.80 -25.98 10.32
C LEU A 338 -5.89 -26.18 9.28
N THR A 339 -7.15 -26.30 9.70
CA THR A 339 -8.27 -26.57 8.78
C THR A 339 -8.99 -25.31 8.35
N ASP A 340 -9.13 -24.31 9.22
CA ASP A 340 -10.00 -23.15 8.97
C ASP A 340 -9.24 -21.89 8.61
N LEU A 341 -8.00 -21.71 9.12
CA LEU A 341 -7.23 -20.46 8.94
C LEU A 341 -6.05 -20.64 7.98
N PHE A 342 -5.21 -21.66 8.18
CA PHE A 342 -4.00 -21.89 7.39
C PHE A 342 -4.25 -21.97 5.89
N PRO A 343 -5.27 -22.70 5.38
CA PRO A 343 -5.56 -22.73 3.94
C PRO A 343 -5.94 -21.35 3.39
N ALA A 344 -6.75 -20.57 4.14
CA ALA A 344 -7.10 -19.20 3.75
C ALA A 344 -5.85 -18.32 3.66
N PHE A 345 -5.00 -18.33 4.68
CA PHE A 345 -3.78 -17.54 4.74
C PHE A 345 -2.78 -17.92 3.65
N LEU A 346 -2.66 -19.20 3.34
CA LEU A 346 -1.82 -19.66 2.23
C LEU A 346 -2.35 -19.17 0.88
N LEU A 347 -3.67 -19.26 0.64
CA LEU A 347 -4.30 -18.74 -0.59
C LEU A 347 -4.11 -17.24 -0.72
N LEU A 348 -4.28 -16.47 0.36
CA LEU A 348 -4.05 -15.03 0.38
C LEU A 348 -2.60 -14.67 0.05
N GLY A 349 -1.66 -15.38 0.65
CA GLY A 349 -0.23 -15.20 0.38
C GLY A 349 0.14 -15.52 -1.07
N ILE A 350 -0.39 -16.60 -1.63
CA ILE A 350 -0.19 -16.99 -3.04
C ILE A 350 -0.79 -15.92 -3.97
N GLY A 351 -2.04 -15.53 -3.71
CA GLY A 351 -2.73 -14.53 -4.52
C GLY A 351 -2.00 -13.19 -4.54
N ALA A 352 -1.61 -12.69 -3.39
CA ALA A 352 -0.88 -11.43 -3.25
C ALA A 352 0.53 -11.51 -3.86
N GLY A 353 1.26 -12.60 -3.62
CA GLY A 353 2.61 -12.81 -4.12
C GLY A 353 2.72 -12.88 -5.65
N LEU A 354 1.69 -13.37 -6.32
CA LEU A 354 1.59 -13.33 -7.78
C LEU A 354 1.10 -11.96 -8.29
N SER A 355 0.20 -11.31 -7.55
CA SER A 355 -0.50 -10.11 -8.04
C SER A 355 0.35 -8.85 -7.93
N PHE A 356 1.05 -8.59 -6.81
CA PHE A 356 1.82 -7.36 -6.61
C PHE A 356 2.88 -7.11 -7.69
N PRO A 357 3.80 -8.05 -7.99
CA PRO A 357 4.79 -7.84 -9.03
C PRO A 357 4.17 -7.68 -10.42
N SER A 358 3.11 -8.44 -10.71
CA SER A 358 2.43 -8.40 -12.01
C SER A 358 1.72 -7.07 -12.25
N LEU A 359 1.04 -6.51 -11.23
CA LEU A 359 0.39 -5.19 -11.32
C LEU A 359 1.42 -4.09 -11.54
N MET A 360 2.54 -4.14 -10.81
CA MET A 360 3.63 -3.19 -11.00
C MET A 360 4.18 -3.25 -12.44
N THR A 361 4.43 -4.46 -12.95
CA THR A 361 4.91 -4.63 -14.33
C THR A 361 3.92 -4.10 -15.36
N LEU A 362 2.61 -4.36 -15.21
CA LEU A 362 1.58 -3.89 -16.12
C LEU A 362 1.41 -2.37 -16.09
N ALA A 363 1.50 -1.76 -14.93
CA ALA A 363 1.47 -0.31 -14.80
C ALA A 363 2.70 0.34 -15.43
N MET A 364 3.89 -0.25 -15.24
CA MET A 364 5.12 0.25 -15.85
C MET A 364 5.14 0.06 -17.38
N ALA A 365 4.65 -1.08 -17.90
CA ALA A 365 4.56 -1.33 -19.34
C ALA A 365 3.61 -0.35 -20.06
N GLY A 366 2.66 0.25 -19.34
CA GLY A 366 1.74 1.26 -19.89
C GLY A 366 2.23 2.70 -19.75
N ALA A 367 3.44 2.92 -19.23
CA ALA A 367 4.02 4.25 -19.02
C ALA A 367 5.21 4.48 -19.96
N THR A 368 5.41 5.74 -20.38
CA THR A 368 6.61 6.14 -21.13
C THR A 368 7.85 6.06 -20.23
N GLN A 369 9.04 6.08 -20.82
CA GLN A 369 10.28 6.07 -20.05
C GLN A 369 10.40 7.30 -19.14
N GLU A 370 9.92 8.47 -19.59
CA GLU A 370 9.86 9.71 -18.79
C GLU A 370 8.88 9.60 -17.62
N ASP A 371 7.74 8.90 -17.82
CA ASP A 371 6.68 8.76 -16.82
C ASP A 371 6.84 7.52 -15.92
N SER A 372 7.90 6.73 -16.11
CA SER A 372 8.10 5.48 -15.35
C SER A 372 8.18 5.67 -13.82
N GLY A 373 8.89 6.69 -13.38
CA GLY A 373 8.96 7.06 -11.97
C GLY A 373 7.60 7.47 -11.39
N LEU A 374 6.82 8.23 -12.18
CA LEU A 374 5.46 8.64 -11.83
C LEU A 374 4.52 7.43 -11.76
N ALA A 375 4.58 6.51 -12.73
CA ALA A 375 3.76 5.29 -12.74
C ALA A 375 4.04 4.42 -11.50
N SER A 376 5.32 4.25 -11.14
CA SER A 376 5.72 3.54 -9.92
C SER A 376 5.21 4.25 -8.66
N GLY A 377 5.38 5.57 -8.58
CA GLY A 377 4.86 6.38 -7.47
C GLY A 377 3.33 6.27 -7.35
N LEU A 378 2.62 6.30 -8.49
CA LEU A 378 1.17 6.16 -8.52
C LEU A 378 0.69 4.80 -8.01
N VAL A 379 1.34 3.69 -8.41
CA VAL A 379 1.03 2.34 -7.90
C VAL A 379 1.19 2.29 -6.38
N ASN A 380 2.30 2.82 -5.85
CA ASN A 380 2.54 2.86 -4.41
C ASN A 380 1.52 3.77 -3.69
N THR A 381 1.21 4.95 -4.23
CA THR A 381 0.18 5.84 -3.68
C THR A 381 -1.19 5.15 -3.68
N THR A 382 -1.57 4.51 -4.78
CA THR A 382 -2.83 3.77 -4.91
C THR A 382 -2.90 2.61 -3.91
N GLN A 383 -1.78 1.93 -3.66
CA GLN A 383 -1.71 0.88 -2.64
C GLN A 383 -2.03 1.43 -1.25
N GLN A 384 -1.42 2.54 -0.85
CA GLN A 384 -1.62 3.10 0.48
C GLN A 384 -3.02 3.71 0.64
N VAL A 385 -3.46 4.51 -0.34
CA VAL A 385 -4.78 5.15 -0.32
C VAL A 385 -5.90 4.12 -0.42
N GLY A 386 -5.77 3.14 -1.32
CA GLY A 386 -6.73 2.04 -1.45
C GLY A 386 -6.82 1.19 -0.18
N GLY A 387 -5.67 0.92 0.46
CA GLY A 387 -5.60 0.26 1.76
C GLY A 387 -6.31 1.04 2.85
N ALA A 388 -6.03 2.35 2.97
CA ALA A 388 -6.65 3.21 3.98
C ALA A 388 -8.17 3.34 3.83
N LEU A 389 -8.64 3.58 2.60
CA LEU A 389 -10.08 3.68 2.32
C LEU A 389 -10.78 2.34 2.51
N GLY A 390 -10.18 1.25 2.01
CA GLY A 390 -10.73 -0.10 2.19
C GLY A 390 -10.84 -0.49 3.66
N LEU A 391 -9.78 -0.24 4.43
CA LEU A 391 -9.77 -0.48 5.87
C LEU A 391 -10.86 0.32 6.58
N ALA A 392 -10.99 1.63 6.30
CA ALA A 392 -12.01 2.47 6.92
C ALA A 392 -13.43 1.96 6.65
N VAL A 393 -13.72 1.63 5.39
CA VAL A 393 -15.04 1.10 4.98
C VAL A 393 -15.32 -0.25 5.65
N LEU A 394 -14.37 -1.19 5.58
CA LEU A 394 -14.58 -2.55 6.10
C LEU A 394 -14.66 -2.56 7.64
N ALA A 395 -13.84 -1.77 8.34
CA ALA A 395 -13.92 -1.65 9.79
C ALA A 395 -15.25 -1.04 10.24
N THR A 396 -15.72 0.03 9.56
CA THR A 396 -17.00 0.68 9.86
C THR A 396 -18.19 -0.26 9.63
N ILE A 397 -18.19 -1.03 8.53
CA ILE A 397 -19.24 -2.02 8.26
C ILE A 397 -19.22 -3.14 9.30
N ALA A 398 -18.03 -3.63 9.67
CA ALA A 398 -17.88 -4.65 10.71
C ALA A 398 -18.45 -4.15 12.04
N THR A 399 -18.10 -2.93 12.49
CA THR A 399 -18.61 -2.32 13.72
C THR A 399 -20.13 -2.18 13.68
N SER A 400 -20.70 -1.59 12.64
CA SER A 400 -22.14 -1.40 12.50
C SER A 400 -22.92 -2.72 12.54
N ARG A 401 -22.37 -3.79 11.94
CA ARG A 401 -22.99 -5.12 12.01
C ARG A 401 -22.85 -5.73 13.38
N THR A 402 -21.71 -5.58 14.05
CA THR A 402 -21.48 -6.01 15.43
C THR A 402 -22.51 -5.37 16.36
N ASP A 403 -22.68 -4.04 16.31
CA ASP A 403 -23.64 -3.31 17.13
C ASP A 403 -25.07 -3.81 16.94
N THR A 404 -25.45 -4.05 15.67
CA THR A 404 -26.77 -4.60 15.32
C THR A 404 -27.00 -5.98 15.96
N LEU A 405 -26.00 -6.86 15.92
CA LEU A 405 -26.09 -8.20 16.48
C LEU A 405 -26.08 -8.19 18.02
N THR A 406 -25.29 -7.31 18.62
CA THR A 406 -25.28 -7.10 20.08
C THR A 406 -26.66 -6.60 20.57
N ALA A 407 -27.23 -5.62 19.86
CA ALA A 407 -28.58 -5.13 20.16
C ALA A 407 -29.67 -6.19 20.00
N ALA A 408 -29.44 -7.18 19.11
CA ALA A 408 -30.33 -8.35 18.93
C ALA A 408 -30.11 -9.45 19.98
N GLY A 409 -29.18 -9.28 20.96
CA GLY A 409 -28.94 -10.20 22.05
C GLY A 409 -27.94 -11.31 21.73
N SER A 410 -27.13 -11.17 20.68
CA SER A 410 -26.02 -12.11 20.42
C SER A 410 -24.92 -11.95 21.48
N SER A 411 -24.16 -13.01 21.77
CA SER A 411 -22.96 -12.89 22.61
C SER A 411 -21.90 -12.02 21.92
N ASP A 412 -21.05 -11.38 22.71
CA ASP A 412 -20.03 -10.46 22.21
C ASP A 412 -19.14 -11.09 21.11
N ALA A 413 -18.66 -12.31 21.35
CA ALA A 413 -17.86 -13.04 20.38
C ALA A 413 -18.64 -13.37 19.09
N ALA A 414 -19.92 -13.75 19.19
CA ALA A 414 -20.74 -14.03 18.03
C ALA A 414 -21.09 -12.75 17.25
N ALA A 415 -21.33 -11.64 17.95
CA ALA A 415 -21.59 -10.34 17.35
C ALA A 415 -20.36 -9.83 16.58
N LEU A 416 -19.18 -9.86 17.20
CA LEU A 416 -17.89 -9.52 16.56
C LEU A 416 -17.65 -10.35 15.32
N LEU A 417 -17.74 -11.68 15.44
CA LEU A 417 -17.54 -12.59 14.33
C LEU A 417 -18.50 -12.32 13.19
N GLY A 418 -19.80 -12.06 13.51
CA GLY A 418 -20.79 -11.71 12.50
C GLY A 418 -20.46 -10.39 11.76
N GLY A 419 -19.87 -9.42 12.44
CA GLY A 419 -19.33 -8.21 11.85
C GLY A 419 -18.16 -8.48 10.90
N PHE A 420 -17.21 -9.30 11.34
CA PHE A 420 -16.03 -9.67 10.54
C PHE A 420 -16.42 -10.47 9.29
N HIS A 421 -17.34 -11.42 9.40
CA HIS A 421 -17.83 -12.20 8.24
C HIS A 421 -18.35 -11.30 7.12
N VAL A 422 -19.16 -10.30 7.46
CA VAL A 422 -19.70 -9.35 6.46
C VAL A 422 -18.56 -8.56 5.81
N ALA A 423 -17.63 -8.04 6.59
CA ALA A 423 -16.50 -7.29 6.06
C ALA A 423 -15.60 -8.15 5.15
N TRP A 424 -15.28 -9.39 5.54
CA TRP A 424 -14.47 -10.30 4.70
C TRP A 424 -15.22 -10.76 3.45
N ALA A 425 -16.53 -10.95 3.51
CA ALA A 425 -17.33 -11.23 2.33
C ALA A 425 -17.32 -10.08 1.32
N ILE A 426 -17.39 -8.83 1.82
CA ILE A 426 -17.24 -7.64 0.98
C ILE A 426 -15.81 -7.55 0.41
N ALA A 427 -14.78 -7.81 1.21
CA ALA A 427 -13.39 -7.86 0.76
C ALA A 427 -13.20 -8.90 -0.36
N ALA A 428 -13.82 -10.08 -0.23
CA ALA A 428 -13.84 -11.10 -1.28
C ALA A 428 -14.54 -10.59 -2.56
N GLY A 429 -15.66 -9.89 -2.41
CA GLY A 429 -16.38 -9.24 -3.52
C GLY A 429 -15.53 -8.19 -4.24
N LEU A 430 -14.85 -7.30 -3.49
CA LEU A 430 -13.93 -6.30 -4.06
C LEU A 430 -12.80 -6.96 -4.85
N SER A 431 -12.21 -8.03 -4.29
CA SER A 431 -11.15 -8.78 -4.96
C SER A 431 -11.66 -9.54 -6.20
N ALA A 432 -12.91 -10.03 -6.19
CA ALA A 432 -13.54 -10.64 -7.36
C ALA A 432 -13.81 -9.60 -8.46
N VAL A 433 -14.22 -8.38 -8.11
CA VAL A 433 -14.35 -7.26 -9.06
C VAL A 433 -12.98 -6.91 -9.64
N ALA A 434 -11.93 -6.85 -8.81
CA ALA A 434 -10.57 -6.64 -9.28
C ALA A 434 -10.13 -7.70 -10.32
N PHE A 435 -10.44 -8.97 -10.05
CA PHE A 435 -10.21 -10.07 -11.00
C PHE A 435 -10.95 -9.85 -12.33
N LEU A 436 -12.24 -9.54 -12.28
CA LEU A 436 -13.05 -9.29 -13.49
C LEU A 436 -12.51 -8.10 -14.31
N LEU A 437 -12.13 -7.01 -13.65
CA LEU A 437 -11.52 -5.85 -14.31
C LEU A 437 -10.19 -6.22 -14.97
N ALA A 438 -9.36 -7.01 -14.29
CA ALA A 438 -8.09 -7.46 -14.84
C ALA A 438 -8.26 -8.34 -16.08
N VAL A 439 -9.19 -9.31 -16.04
CA VAL A 439 -9.47 -10.19 -17.19
C VAL A 439 -9.98 -9.40 -18.39
N THR A 440 -10.93 -8.49 -18.18
CA THR A 440 -11.69 -7.82 -19.25
C THR A 440 -10.99 -6.57 -19.80
N LEU A 441 -10.32 -5.82 -18.92
CA LEU A 441 -9.81 -4.48 -19.29
C LEU A 441 -8.30 -4.39 -19.45
N LEU A 442 -7.50 -5.21 -18.77
CA LEU A 442 -6.04 -5.15 -18.93
C LEU A 442 -5.63 -5.71 -20.29
N LYS A 443 -4.70 -5.02 -20.95
CA LYS A 443 -4.00 -5.51 -22.13
C LYS A 443 -2.75 -6.29 -21.71
N PRO A 444 -2.30 -7.29 -22.50
CA PRO A 444 -1.00 -7.92 -22.28
C PRO A 444 0.12 -6.87 -22.26
N ASP A 445 1.15 -7.09 -21.44
CA ASP A 445 2.26 -6.17 -21.23
C ASP A 445 3.00 -5.80 -22.53
N HIS A 446 3.24 -6.77 -23.42
CA HIS A 446 3.85 -6.52 -24.73
C HIS A 446 2.99 -5.63 -25.65
N VAL A 447 1.65 -5.75 -25.59
CA VAL A 447 0.74 -4.90 -26.37
C VAL A 447 0.74 -3.47 -25.81
N ALA A 448 0.71 -3.34 -24.48
CA ALA A 448 0.77 -2.03 -23.84
C ALA A 448 2.09 -1.30 -24.12
N ALA A 449 3.21 -2.02 -24.06
CA ALA A 449 4.53 -1.46 -24.38
C ALA A 449 4.63 -1.03 -25.87
N ALA A 450 4.07 -1.81 -26.80
CA ALA A 450 4.03 -1.43 -28.19
C ALA A 450 3.19 -0.16 -28.44
N GLU A 451 2.05 -0.01 -27.77
CA GLU A 451 1.22 1.21 -27.87
C GLU A 451 1.94 2.45 -27.33
N VAL A 452 2.72 2.29 -26.23
CA VAL A 452 3.53 3.39 -25.69
C VAL A 452 4.62 3.78 -26.68
N ALA A 453 5.34 2.81 -27.25
CA ALA A 453 6.38 3.06 -28.24
C ALA A 453 5.84 3.76 -29.50
N GLN A 454 4.66 3.37 -29.98
CA GLN A 454 3.99 4.04 -31.10
C GLN A 454 3.65 5.51 -30.77
N ARG A 455 3.10 5.78 -29.59
CA ARG A 455 2.79 7.15 -29.16
C ARG A 455 4.04 8.03 -29.03
N GLU A 456 5.12 7.48 -28.48
CA GLU A 456 6.40 8.21 -28.38
C GLU A 456 6.94 8.58 -29.76
N GLU A 457 6.83 7.67 -30.74
CA GLU A 457 7.25 7.92 -32.12
C GLU A 457 6.35 8.98 -32.80
N GLU A 458 5.02 8.90 -32.63
CA GLU A 458 4.08 9.92 -33.16
C GLU A 458 4.39 11.32 -32.61
N VAL A 459 4.66 11.43 -31.29
CA VAL A 459 5.04 12.70 -30.65
C VAL A 459 6.38 13.19 -31.19
N ARG A 460 7.34 12.30 -31.39
CA ARG A 460 8.65 12.63 -31.94
C ARG A 460 8.56 13.16 -33.35
N VAL A 461 7.80 12.48 -34.21
CA VAL A 461 7.54 12.90 -35.59
C VAL A 461 6.82 14.26 -35.64
N SER A 462 5.83 14.47 -34.80
CA SER A 462 5.09 15.74 -34.68
C SER A 462 5.97 16.93 -34.24
N ARG A 463 7.05 16.67 -33.50
CA ARG A 463 8.06 17.66 -33.08
C ARG A 463 9.16 17.90 -34.13
N GLY A 464 9.08 17.25 -35.32
CA GLY A 464 10.07 17.38 -36.37
C GLY A 464 11.42 16.69 -36.09
N LEU A 465 11.47 15.82 -35.07
CA LEU A 465 12.60 14.97 -34.74
C LEU A 465 12.44 13.69 -35.59
N GLY A 466 13.33 13.40 -36.52
CA GLY A 466 13.27 12.21 -37.41
C GLY A 466 13.11 10.89 -36.64
N SER A 467 12.69 9.82 -37.31
CA SER A 467 12.51 8.48 -36.76
C SER A 467 13.78 7.96 -36.06
N ASP A 468 13.66 7.25 -34.92
CA ASP A 468 14.83 6.67 -34.21
C ASP A 468 15.39 5.48 -34.97
N PRO A 469 16.65 5.56 -35.48
CA PRO A 469 17.27 4.45 -36.21
C PRO A 469 17.33 3.13 -35.39
N ARG A 470 17.28 3.22 -34.05
CA ARG A 470 17.34 2.04 -33.19
C ARG A 470 16.06 1.22 -33.15
N GLN A 471 14.90 1.79 -33.57
CA GLN A 471 13.66 1.02 -33.72
C GLN A 471 13.57 0.25 -35.02
N ALA A 472 14.34 0.66 -36.04
CA ALA A 472 14.43 -0.07 -37.30
C ALA A 472 15.23 -1.39 -37.20
N GLU A 473 16.00 -1.59 -36.12
CA GLU A 473 16.84 -2.77 -35.86
C GLU A 473 16.25 -3.75 -34.84
N GLN A 474 15.04 -3.55 -34.32
CA GLN A 474 14.41 -4.56 -33.46
C GLN A 474 13.99 -5.74 -34.36
N PRO A 475 14.57 -6.97 -34.17
CA PRO A 475 14.13 -8.12 -34.91
C PRO A 475 12.65 -8.37 -34.60
N GLU A 476 11.82 -8.53 -35.62
CA GLU A 476 10.53 -9.17 -35.51
C GLU A 476 10.70 -10.44 -34.67
N PHE A 477 10.24 -10.40 -33.43
CA PHE A 477 10.09 -11.61 -32.67
C PHE A 477 9.00 -12.43 -33.35
N ALA A 478 9.43 -13.22 -34.33
CA ALA A 478 8.65 -14.27 -34.91
C ALA A 478 8.27 -15.24 -33.81
N TYR A 479 7.06 -15.10 -33.29
CA TYR A 479 6.43 -16.18 -32.57
C TYR A 479 6.24 -17.33 -33.57
N ALA A 480 7.13 -18.32 -33.49
CA ALA A 480 6.88 -19.60 -34.10
C ALA A 480 5.57 -20.15 -33.55
N THR A 481 4.54 -20.08 -34.35
CA THR A 481 3.35 -20.93 -34.23
C THR A 481 3.81 -22.32 -34.63
N ASP A 482 4.25 -23.12 -33.65
CA ASP A 482 4.31 -24.57 -33.83
C ASP A 482 2.91 -25.12 -33.56
N GLU A 483 2.40 -25.80 -34.57
CA GLU A 483 1.17 -26.59 -34.65
C GLU A 483 1.04 -27.69 -33.56
#